data_bd161ab3ae68c715d4fb778c5e3c4fa8
#
_entry.id   bd161ab3ae68c715d4fb778c5e3c4fa8
#
_cell.length_a   1.000
_cell.length_b   1.000
_cell.length_c   1.000
_cell.angle_alpha   90.00
_cell.angle_beta   90.00
_cell.angle_gamma   90.00
#
_symmetry.space_group_name_H-M   'P 1'
#
loop_
_entity.id
_entity.type
_entity.pdbx_description
1 polymer ?
#
loop_
_entity_poly.entity_id
_entity_poly.type
_entity_poly.pdbx_seq_one_letter_code
_entity_poly.pdbx_strand_id
1 'polypeptide(L)'
;MQAENRYNIHRIAYSGDSLHHKHYFCCMLPEIVGIILYYAFCAVSAIQVFYYLFFFSRLAFYRQKAKTETQENPVSVIVCARDEAENLARNLPGILVQEYPTTHELVVVNDNSLDDGRYVIDEFKKSFKHINHIHLTQEAKLITGKKFPLSMGIRAAKYETLLLTDADCIPASEHWIHKMQGAYGENTEIVLGYGPYNKRPGILNKLIRFETFHTALQYFSYSLAGMPYMGVGRNLSYKKEIFLKNKGFSSINQIPSGDDDLFINQVANAKNTAIMIDPDTFTYSEARKKWSEWMVQKYRHYTTSRFYRPLHQFLLGLYSITLFFYYPLLILSAVFFNWQIALSVFAVRFLIQAVVYYRAMHKLKEADLWPWFLLLDCWTLFYYLFTLPAIWKAPRKNWN
;
A
#
# COMPACT_ATOMS: atom_id res chain seq x y z
N MET A 1 81.62 7.91 -48.61
CA MET A 1 81.35 7.07 -47.44
C MET A 1 80.91 7.94 -46.27
N GLN A 2 79.69 8.47 -46.32
CA GLN A 2 78.98 9.22 -45.27
C GLN A 2 77.59 9.51 -45.77
N ALA A 3 76.67 8.57 -45.56
CA ALA A 3 75.23 8.81 -45.76
C ALA A 3 74.47 7.55 -45.30
N GLU A 4 74.46 7.28 -44.02
CA GLU A 4 73.54 6.33 -43.37
C GLU A 4 73.64 6.49 -41.86
N ASN A 5 72.92 7.48 -41.30
CA ASN A 5 72.59 7.51 -39.88
C ASN A 5 71.69 8.67 -39.49
N ARG A 6 70.57 8.91 -40.26
CA ARG A 6 69.58 9.93 -39.88
C ARG A 6 68.13 9.49 -39.82
N TYR A 7 67.88 8.17 -39.86
CA TYR A 7 66.47 7.72 -39.93
C TYR A 7 65.97 6.94 -38.69
N ASN A 8 66.74 6.83 -37.61
CA ASN A 8 66.33 5.99 -36.49
C ASN A 8 65.97 6.75 -35.19
N ILE A 9 65.97 8.08 -35.14
CA ILE A 9 65.68 8.83 -33.93
C ILE A 9 64.18 9.25 -33.84
N HIS A 10 63.43 9.27 -34.92
CA HIS A 10 62.01 9.69 -34.93
C HIS A 10 60.98 8.57 -34.63
N ARG A 11 61.38 7.28 -34.50
CA ARG A 11 60.45 6.19 -34.23
C ARG A 11 60.31 5.79 -32.78
N ILE A 12 61.16 6.30 -31.86
CA ILE A 12 61.11 5.93 -30.44
C ILE A 12 60.29 6.93 -29.60
N ALA A 13 60.06 8.15 -30.10
CA ALA A 13 59.29 9.16 -29.36
C ALA A 13 57.78 8.98 -29.44
N TYR A 14 57.23 8.23 -30.46
CA TYR A 14 55.78 8.07 -30.63
C TYR A 14 55.17 6.85 -29.93
N SER A 15 55.97 5.91 -29.42
CA SER A 15 55.46 4.72 -28.72
C SER A 15 55.36 4.91 -27.19
N GLY A 16 56.03 5.89 -26.61
CA GLY A 16 56.01 6.18 -25.17
C GLY A 16 54.75 6.94 -24.73
N ASP A 17 54.28 7.93 -25.52
CA ASP A 17 53.13 8.72 -25.16
C ASP A 17 51.79 7.96 -25.20
N SER A 18 51.66 7.00 -26.11
CA SER A 18 50.38 6.22 -26.21
C SER A 18 50.23 5.20 -25.05
N LEU A 19 51.34 4.68 -24.52
CA LEU A 19 51.33 3.80 -23.34
C LEU A 19 51.12 4.58 -22.04
N HIS A 20 51.72 5.77 -21.89
CA HIS A 20 51.49 6.62 -20.75
C HIS A 20 50.06 7.14 -20.73
N HIS A 21 49.49 7.59 -21.86
CA HIS A 21 48.10 7.98 -21.94
C HIS A 21 47.11 6.83 -21.65
N LYS A 22 47.38 5.60 -22.10
CA LYS A 22 46.56 4.43 -21.77
C LYS A 22 46.66 4.05 -20.29
N HIS A 23 47.83 4.14 -19.66
CA HIS A 23 47.98 3.94 -18.21
C HIS A 23 47.28 5.01 -17.37
N TYR A 24 47.38 6.28 -17.72
CA TYR A 24 46.67 7.36 -17.04
C TYR A 24 45.17 7.20 -17.18
N PHE A 25 44.66 6.88 -18.36
CA PHE A 25 43.22 6.64 -18.59
C PHE A 25 42.71 5.42 -17.85
N CYS A 26 43.50 4.37 -17.73
CA CYS A 26 43.14 3.14 -16.99
C CYS A 26 43.10 3.36 -15.48
N CYS A 27 43.93 4.24 -14.91
CA CYS A 27 43.94 4.59 -13.49
C CYS A 27 42.85 5.63 -13.11
N MET A 28 42.50 6.55 -14.04
CA MET A 28 41.46 7.55 -13.79
C MET A 28 40.02 7.00 -13.92
N LEU A 29 39.82 5.94 -14.70
CA LEU A 29 38.50 5.37 -14.95
C LEU A 29 37.79 4.88 -13.65
N PRO A 30 38.44 4.16 -12.72
CA PRO A 30 37.86 3.74 -11.46
C PRO A 30 37.47 4.93 -10.56
N GLU A 31 38.28 5.97 -10.53
CA GLU A 31 38.01 7.17 -9.72
C GLU A 31 36.79 7.93 -10.25
N ILE A 32 36.70 8.12 -11.58
CA ILE A 32 35.54 8.78 -12.21
C ILE A 32 34.26 7.97 -11.96
N VAL A 33 34.31 6.64 -12.12
CA VAL A 33 33.20 5.74 -11.84
C VAL A 33 32.78 5.84 -10.38
N GLY A 34 33.73 5.86 -9.44
CA GLY A 34 33.47 6.04 -8.00
C GLY A 34 32.75 7.36 -7.71
N ILE A 35 33.17 8.46 -8.31
CA ILE A 35 32.55 9.77 -8.18
C ILE A 35 31.11 9.76 -8.72
N ILE A 36 30.88 9.16 -9.90
CA ILE A 36 29.54 9.06 -10.51
C ILE A 36 28.60 8.26 -9.60
N LEU A 37 29.08 7.10 -9.10
CA LEU A 37 28.30 6.25 -8.18
C LEU A 37 27.95 6.99 -6.89
N TYR A 38 28.88 7.76 -6.36
CA TYR A 38 28.65 8.57 -5.16
C TYR A 38 27.58 9.67 -5.39
N TYR A 39 27.65 10.42 -6.49
CA TYR A 39 26.63 11.43 -6.79
C TYR A 39 25.26 10.79 -7.08
N ALA A 40 25.23 9.63 -7.74
CA ALA A 40 24.01 8.86 -7.91
C ALA A 40 23.42 8.43 -6.56
N PHE A 41 24.26 7.95 -5.62
CA PHE A 41 23.84 7.62 -4.26
C PHE A 41 23.32 8.84 -3.50
N CYS A 42 23.98 9.98 -3.60
CA CYS A 42 23.50 11.23 -2.98
C CYS A 42 22.15 11.66 -3.53
N ALA A 43 21.95 11.59 -4.85
CA ALA A 43 20.67 11.94 -5.49
C ALA A 43 19.54 11.02 -5.02
N VAL A 44 19.77 9.71 -5.01
CA VAL A 44 18.82 8.71 -4.52
C VAL A 44 18.51 8.95 -3.03
N SER A 45 19.53 9.22 -2.22
CA SER A 45 19.37 9.51 -0.79
C SER A 45 18.55 10.77 -0.55
N ALA A 46 18.81 11.84 -1.31
CA ALA A 46 18.06 13.09 -1.23
C ALA A 46 16.58 12.89 -1.57
N ILE A 47 16.27 12.10 -2.61
CA ILE A 47 14.89 11.76 -2.97
C ILE A 47 14.23 10.96 -1.84
N GLN A 48 14.90 9.96 -1.27
CA GLN A 48 14.37 9.19 -0.14
C GLN A 48 14.11 10.09 1.08
N VAL A 49 15.05 10.98 1.44
CA VAL A 49 14.88 11.95 2.53
C VAL A 49 13.70 12.87 2.26
N PHE A 50 13.53 13.35 1.02
CA PHE A 50 12.37 14.14 0.63
C PHE A 50 11.05 13.37 0.90
N TYR A 51 10.95 12.07 0.54
CA TYR A 51 9.75 11.28 0.84
C TYR A 51 9.49 11.15 2.33
N TYR A 52 10.51 10.93 3.14
CA TYR A 52 10.34 10.86 4.60
C TYR A 52 9.91 12.19 5.20
N LEU A 53 10.50 13.32 4.77
CA LEU A 53 10.21 14.62 5.33
C LEU A 53 8.92 15.25 4.77
N PHE A 54 8.62 15.08 3.50
CA PHE A 54 7.45 15.69 2.87
C PHE A 54 6.19 14.84 2.99
N PHE A 55 6.27 13.54 2.70
CA PHE A 55 5.10 12.66 2.75
C PHE A 55 4.96 11.98 4.11
N PHE A 56 5.88 11.12 4.49
CA PHE A 56 5.71 10.17 5.59
C PHE A 56 5.68 10.84 6.97
N SER A 57 6.36 11.97 7.14
CA SER A 57 6.26 12.79 8.34
C SER A 57 4.83 13.27 8.61
N ARG A 58 4.00 13.44 7.58
CA ARG A 58 2.60 13.86 7.75
C ARG A 58 1.81 12.86 8.58
N LEU A 59 1.93 11.55 8.32
CA LEU A 59 1.34 10.53 9.18
C LEU A 59 2.05 10.44 10.53
N ALA A 60 3.38 10.43 10.54
CA ALA A 60 4.18 10.28 11.76
C ALA A 60 3.85 11.35 12.82
N PHE A 61 3.58 12.57 12.39
CA PHE A 61 3.25 13.71 13.29
C PHE A 61 1.77 14.11 13.24
N TYR A 62 0.93 13.38 12.51
CA TYR A 62 -0.51 13.64 12.47
C TYR A 62 -1.12 13.53 13.86
N ARG A 63 -2.02 14.43 14.18
CA ARG A 63 -2.87 14.37 15.38
C ARG A 63 -4.32 14.34 14.93
N GLN A 64 -5.02 13.28 15.27
CA GLN A 64 -6.46 13.21 15.05
C GLN A 64 -7.11 14.37 15.82
N LYS A 65 -7.76 15.27 15.11
CA LYS A 65 -8.53 16.34 15.77
C LYS A 65 -9.80 15.71 16.32
N ALA A 66 -10.06 15.89 17.61
CA ALA A 66 -11.38 15.63 18.18
C ALA A 66 -12.37 16.60 17.48
N LYS A 67 -13.39 16.06 16.82
CA LYS A 67 -14.48 16.89 16.28
C LYS A 67 -15.50 17.12 17.38
N THR A 68 -15.89 18.36 17.54
CA THR A 68 -16.93 18.79 18.52
C THR A 68 -18.33 18.33 18.08
N GLU A 69 -18.53 18.10 16.78
CA GLU A 69 -19.79 17.60 16.21
C GLU A 69 -19.48 16.38 15.34
N THR A 70 -19.89 15.21 15.77
CA THR A 70 -19.88 14.00 14.97
C THR A 70 -21.14 13.93 14.15
N GLN A 71 -21.02 13.76 12.84
CA GLN A 71 -22.18 13.44 12.01
C GLN A 71 -22.61 11.99 12.32
N GLU A 72 -23.69 11.83 13.07
CA GLU A 72 -24.27 10.54 13.41
C GLU A 72 -25.27 10.09 12.33
N ASN A 73 -24.81 10.01 11.08
CA ASN A 73 -25.64 9.58 9.97
C ASN A 73 -25.85 8.06 9.99
N PRO A 74 -27.02 7.56 9.60
CA PRO A 74 -27.23 6.12 9.43
C PRO A 74 -26.21 5.48 8.49
N VAL A 75 -25.75 4.25 8.81
CA VAL A 75 -24.67 3.56 8.13
C VAL A 75 -25.09 2.21 7.59
N SER A 76 -24.76 1.91 6.35
CA SER A 76 -24.81 0.55 5.81
C SER A 76 -23.40 -0.06 5.80
N VAL A 77 -23.18 -1.05 6.65
CA VAL A 77 -21.96 -1.86 6.62
C VAL A 77 -22.12 -2.90 5.51
N ILE A 78 -21.11 -3.05 4.64
CA ILE A 78 -21.18 -3.98 3.51
C ILE A 78 -20.06 -5.02 3.63
N VAL A 79 -20.44 -6.29 3.60
CA VAL A 79 -19.55 -7.45 3.61
C VAL A 79 -19.86 -8.32 2.40
N CYS A 80 -18.86 -8.59 1.56
CA CYS A 80 -18.98 -9.56 0.47
C CYS A 80 -18.24 -10.85 0.87
N ALA A 81 -18.89 -11.99 0.69
CA ALA A 81 -18.38 -13.30 1.06
C ALA A 81 -18.52 -14.29 -0.10
N ARG A 82 -17.47 -15.10 -0.31
CA ARG A 82 -17.49 -16.25 -1.20
C ARG A 82 -16.66 -17.38 -0.58
N ASP A 83 -17.30 -18.47 -0.23
CA ASP A 83 -16.68 -19.60 0.47
C ASP A 83 -15.99 -19.18 1.79
N GLU A 84 -16.69 -18.36 2.61
CA GLU A 84 -16.19 -17.73 3.83
C GLU A 84 -17.03 -18.09 5.07
N ALA A 85 -17.70 -19.26 5.09
CA ALA A 85 -18.61 -19.67 6.17
C ALA A 85 -17.94 -19.59 7.55
N GLU A 86 -16.70 -20.11 7.68
CA GLU A 86 -15.96 -20.12 8.94
C GLU A 86 -15.60 -18.69 9.39
N ASN A 87 -15.19 -17.84 8.46
CA ASN A 87 -14.87 -16.44 8.74
C ASN A 87 -16.12 -15.65 9.11
N LEU A 88 -17.24 -15.86 8.41
CA LEU A 88 -18.52 -15.23 8.75
C LEU A 88 -18.97 -15.63 10.16
N ALA A 89 -18.95 -16.92 10.51
CA ALA A 89 -19.32 -17.39 11.83
C ALA A 89 -18.48 -16.74 12.95
N ARG A 90 -17.19 -16.54 12.71
CA ARG A 90 -16.26 -15.97 13.68
C ARG A 90 -16.35 -14.44 13.79
N ASN A 91 -16.49 -13.72 12.65
CA ASN A 91 -16.26 -12.29 12.59
C ASN A 91 -17.54 -11.45 12.57
N LEU A 92 -18.69 -11.98 12.07
CA LEU A 92 -19.95 -11.25 12.06
C LEU A 92 -20.39 -10.75 13.45
N PRO A 93 -20.23 -11.51 14.56
CA PRO A 93 -20.57 -11.01 15.88
C PRO A 93 -19.94 -9.65 16.19
N GLY A 94 -18.65 -9.44 15.87
CA GLY A 94 -17.97 -8.16 16.09
C GLY A 94 -18.56 -6.98 15.29
N ILE A 95 -19.19 -7.26 14.15
CA ILE A 95 -19.87 -6.23 13.34
C ILE A 95 -21.32 -5.99 13.84
N LEU A 96 -21.96 -7.02 14.37
CA LEU A 96 -23.37 -6.97 14.78
C LEU A 96 -23.60 -6.28 16.14
N VAL A 97 -22.57 -6.29 17.02
CA VAL A 97 -22.64 -5.71 18.37
C VAL A 97 -22.11 -4.29 18.47
N GLN A 98 -22.05 -3.58 17.33
CA GLN A 98 -21.54 -2.21 17.31
C GLN A 98 -22.44 -1.24 18.08
N GLU A 99 -21.82 -0.46 18.97
CA GLU A 99 -22.45 0.65 19.69
C GLU A 99 -22.48 1.88 18.80
N TYR A 100 -23.65 2.20 18.26
CA TYR A 100 -23.83 3.35 17.40
C TYR A 100 -25.12 4.11 17.78
N PRO A 101 -25.06 5.40 18.11
CA PRO A 101 -26.23 6.16 18.60
C PRO A 101 -27.39 6.23 17.62
N THR A 102 -27.09 6.24 16.34
CA THR A 102 -28.09 6.24 15.26
C THR A 102 -28.35 4.79 14.81
N THR A 103 -28.99 4.59 13.70
CA THR A 103 -29.24 3.26 13.15
C THR A 103 -28.17 2.83 12.16
N HIS A 104 -27.91 1.54 12.10
CA HIS A 104 -27.09 0.94 11.05
C HIS A 104 -27.73 -0.35 10.54
N GLU A 105 -27.32 -0.80 9.37
CA GLU A 105 -27.62 -2.12 8.83
C GLU A 105 -26.35 -2.83 8.43
N LEU A 106 -26.42 -4.16 8.38
CA LEU A 106 -25.37 -5.00 7.81
C LEU A 106 -25.88 -5.65 6.52
N VAL A 107 -25.28 -5.30 5.40
CA VAL A 107 -25.57 -5.90 4.09
C VAL A 107 -24.51 -6.98 3.84
N VAL A 108 -24.91 -8.23 3.87
CA VAL A 108 -24.03 -9.36 3.56
C VAL A 108 -24.39 -9.91 2.18
N VAL A 109 -23.42 -9.84 1.27
CA VAL A 109 -23.57 -10.38 -0.09
C VAL A 109 -22.84 -11.71 -0.20
N ASN A 110 -23.60 -12.79 -0.30
CA ASN A 110 -23.09 -14.13 -0.56
C ASN A 110 -22.97 -14.33 -2.08
N ASP A 111 -21.73 -14.35 -2.58
CA ASP A 111 -21.43 -14.47 -4.00
C ASP A 111 -21.31 -15.94 -4.43
N ASN A 112 -22.43 -16.62 -4.58
CA ASN A 112 -22.48 -17.99 -5.10
C ASN A 112 -21.52 -18.94 -4.34
N SER A 113 -21.52 -18.88 -3.00
CA SER A 113 -20.71 -19.75 -2.15
C SER A 113 -21.18 -21.20 -2.26
N LEU A 114 -20.23 -22.13 -2.24
CA LEU A 114 -20.47 -23.58 -2.22
C LEU A 114 -20.46 -24.14 -0.80
N ASP A 115 -20.00 -23.36 0.17
CA ASP A 115 -19.94 -23.70 1.60
C ASP A 115 -21.24 -23.34 2.34
N ASP A 116 -21.26 -23.54 3.66
CA ASP A 116 -22.37 -23.26 4.55
C ASP A 116 -22.60 -21.76 4.85
N GLY A 117 -21.91 -20.85 4.15
CA GLY A 117 -21.95 -19.39 4.40
C GLY A 117 -23.36 -18.82 4.37
N ARG A 118 -24.24 -19.31 3.48
CA ARG A 118 -25.64 -18.95 3.44
C ARG A 118 -26.37 -19.27 4.76
N TYR A 119 -26.19 -20.47 5.26
CA TYR A 119 -26.87 -20.93 6.49
C TYR A 119 -26.36 -20.14 7.71
N VAL A 120 -25.08 -19.85 7.77
CA VAL A 120 -24.49 -19.00 8.82
C VAL A 120 -25.14 -17.62 8.85
N ILE A 121 -25.30 -16.96 7.70
CA ILE A 121 -25.93 -15.63 7.62
C ILE A 121 -27.41 -15.71 8.03
N ASP A 122 -28.16 -16.72 7.55
CA ASP A 122 -29.56 -16.90 7.85
C ASP A 122 -29.78 -17.18 9.35
N GLU A 123 -28.85 -17.87 10.03
CA GLU A 123 -28.91 -18.10 11.47
C GLU A 123 -28.75 -16.79 12.25
N PHE A 124 -27.74 -15.97 11.92
CA PHE A 124 -27.57 -14.65 12.53
C PHE A 124 -28.79 -13.74 12.29
N LYS A 125 -29.43 -13.81 11.12
CA LYS A 125 -30.61 -13.01 10.77
C LYS A 125 -31.83 -13.32 11.66
N LYS A 126 -31.92 -14.50 12.27
CA LYS A 126 -32.99 -14.80 13.22
C LYS A 126 -32.92 -13.90 14.46
N SER A 127 -31.71 -13.63 14.94
CA SER A 127 -31.46 -12.81 16.14
C SER A 127 -31.26 -11.34 15.83
N PHE A 128 -30.66 -10.98 14.67
CA PHE A 128 -30.33 -9.62 14.28
C PHE A 128 -31.15 -9.17 13.07
N LYS A 129 -32.23 -8.41 13.31
CA LYS A 129 -33.18 -7.99 12.26
C LYS A 129 -32.62 -6.95 11.28
N HIS A 130 -31.51 -6.29 11.60
CA HIS A 130 -30.85 -5.31 10.74
C HIS A 130 -29.88 -5.94 9.72
N ILE A 131 -29.85 -7.27 9.59
CA ILE A 131 -29.10 -7.96 8.54
C ILE A 131 -29.94 -7.99 7.25
N ASN A 132 -29.35 -7.47 6.17
CA ASN A 132 -29.84 -7.59 4.80
C ASN A 132 -28.97 -8.63 4.07
N HIS A 133 -29.50 -9.83 3.87
CA HIS A 133 -28.80 -10.92 3.18
C HIS A 133 -29.14 -10.94 1.70
N ILE A 134 -28.14 -10.74 0.84
CA ILE A 134 -28.25 -10.84 -0.61
C ILE A 134 -27.54 -12.13 -1.05
N HIS A 135 -28.30 -13.02 -1.62
CA HIS A 135 -27.77 -14.28 -2.16
C HIS A 135 -27.71 -14.21 -3.68
N LEU A 136 -26.51 -14.28 -4.24
CA LEU A 136 -26.27 -14.34 -5.68
C LEU A 136 -26.14 -15.81 -6.09
N THR A 137 -26.96 -16.25 -7.03
CA THR A 137 -27.00 -17.64 -7.51
C THR A 137 -26.24 -17.89 -8.81
N GLN A 138 -25.82 -16.81 -9.48
CA GLN A 138 -25.11 -16.88 -10.74
C GLN A 138 -23.84 -16.02 -10.71
N GLU A 139 -22.77 -16.52 -11.28
CA GLU A 139 -21.57 -15.71 -11.51
C GLU A 139 -21.85 -14.67 -12.59
N ALA A 140 -21.58 -13.41 -12.29
CA ALA A 140 -21.60 -12.38 -13.28
C ALA A 140 -20.38 -12.53 -14.21
N LYS A 141 -20.58 -13.19 -15.34
CA LYS A 141 -19.52 -13.45 -16.33
C LYS A 141 -18.91 -12.17 -16.94
N LEU A 142 -19.63 -11.04 -16.87
CA LEU A 142 -19.23 -9.77 -17.46
C LEU A 142 -18.36 -8.89 -16.55
N ILE A 143 -18.46 -9.08 -15.23
CA ILE A 143 -17.74 -8.30 -14.22
C ILE A 143 -16.94 -9.28 -13.37
N THR A 144 -15.61 -9.18 -13.46
CA THR A 144 -14.72 -10.12 -12.77
C THR A 144 -14.44 -9.68 -11.32
N GLY A 145 -14.19 -10.65 -10.42
CA GLY A 145 -13.80 -10.41 -9.04
C GLY A 145 -14.94 -9.92 -8.14
N LYS A 146 -14.56 -9.21 -7.08
CA LYS A 146 -15.47 -8.72 -6.03
C LYS A 146 -16.40 -7.57 -6.46
N LYS A 147 -16.14 -6.92 -7.61
CA LYS A 147 -16.87 -5.72 -8.03
C LYS A 147 -18.37 -5.92 -8.22
N PHE A 148 -18.78 -7.06 -8.78
CA PHE A 148 -20.20 -7.33 -8.98
C PHE A 148 -20.96 -7.50 -7.65
N PRO A 149 -20.55 -8.43 -6.75
CA PRO A 149 -21.22 -8.56 -5.47
C PRO A 149 -21.18 -7.26 -4.65
N LEU A 150 -20.06 -6.55 -4.67
CA LEU A 150 -19.94 -5.25 -3.99
C LEU A 150 -20.91 -4.21 -4.58
N SER A 151 -21.06 -4.14 -5.91
CA SER A 151 -22.03 -3.27 -6.56
C SER A 151 -23.48 -3.60 -6.15
N MET A 152 -23.80 -4.88 -6.01
CA MET A 152 -25.13 -5.31 -5.56
C MET A 152 -25.38 -4.90 -4.11
N GLY A 153 -24.39 -5.10 -3.23
CA GLY A 153 -24.45 -4.66 -1.84
C GLY A 153 -24.64 -3.13 -1.71
N ILE A 154 -23.85 -2.35 -2.45
CA ILE A 154 -23.95 -0.88 -2.44
C ILE A 154 -25.35 -0.40 -2.93
N ARG A 155 -25.86 -1.00 -3.99
CA ARG A 155 -27.19 -0.64 -4.52
C ARG A 155 -28.31 -0.97 -3.55
N ALA A 156 -28.24 -2.11 -2.88
CA ALA A 156 -29.21 -2.56 -1.90
C ALA A 156 -29.11 -1.86 -0.54
N ALA A 157 -27.97 -1.22 -0.25
CA ALA A 157 -27.77 -0.46 0.98
C ALA A 157 -28.84 0.63 1.12
N LYS A 158 -29.46 0.74 2.31
CA LYS A 158 -30.49 1.73 2.62
C LYS A 158 -29.92 3.12 2.82
N TYR A 159 -28.72 3.20 3.43
CA TYR A 159 -28.17 4.46 3.91
C TYR A 159 -27.12 5.03 2.98
N GLU A 160 -26.95 6.34 3.04
CA GLU A 160 -26.02 7.08 2.22
C GLU A 160 -24.57 6.84 2.60
N THR A 161 -24.28 6.64 3.88
CA THR A 161 -22.93 6.36 4.32
C THR A 161 -22.67 4.85 4.31
N LEU A 162 -21.71 4.44 3.51
CA LEU A 162 -21.28 3.06 3.37
C LEU A 162 -19.99 2.83 4.16
N LEU A 163 -19.88 1.69 4.83
CA LEU A 163 -18.68 1.25 5.53
C LEU A 163 -18.37 -0.18 5.09
N LEU A 164 -17.24 -0.37 4.43
CA LEU A 164 -16.84 -1.62 3.82
C LEU A 164 -15.83 -2.35 4.70
N THR A 165 -16.01 -3.65 4.80
CA THR A 165 -15.02 -4.57 5.38
C THR A 165 -15.10 -5.93 4.68
N ASP A 166 -14.07 -6.76 4.85
CA ASP A 166 -14.04 -8.11 4.29
C ASP A 166 -14.60 -9.14 5.29
N ALA A 167 -15.06 -10.30 4.80
CA ALA A 167 -15.63 -11.37 5.63
C ALA A 167 -14.59 -11.94 6.62
N ASP A 168 -13.30 -11.89 6.28
CA ASP A 168 -12.19 -12.34 7.12
C ASP A 168 -11.71 -11.28 8.13
N CYS A 169 -12.40 -10.15 8.22
CA CYS A 169 -12.04 -9.01 9.09
C CYS A 169 -12.97 -8.89 10.29
N ILE A 170 -12.39 -8.52 11.44
CA ILE A 170 -13.11 -8.19 12.66
C ILE A 170 -12.74 -6.77 13.13
N PRO A 171 -13.71 -5.91 13.48
CA PRO A 171 -13.44 -4.61 14.09
C PRO A 171 -12.70 -4.74 15.42
N ALA A 172 -11.82 -3.77 15.72
CA ALA A 172 -11.05 -3.72 16.96
C ALA A 172 -11.91 -3.47 18.20
N SER A 173 -13.05 -2.80 18.04
CA SER A 173 -13.95 -2.44 19.13
C SER A 173 -15.41 -2.32 18.66
N GLU A 174 -16.33 -2.26 19.61
CA GLU A 174 -17.75 -1.92 19.44
C GLU A 174 -17.97 -0.47 18.98
N HIS A 175 -16.97 0.38 19.01
CA HIS A 175 -17.06 1.79 18.60
C HIS A 175 -16.58 2.06 17.16
N TRP A 176 -16.30 1.01 16.39
CA TRP A 176 -15.76 1.15 15.01
C TRP A 176 -16.62 2.01 14.11
N ILE A 177 -17.95 1.75 14.03
CA ILE A 177 -18.88 2.54 13.22
C ILE A 177 -18.89 3.99 13.71
N HIS A 178 -19.07 4.20 15.01
CA HIS A 178 -19.19 5.55 15.60
C HIS A 178 -17.94 6.39 15.31
N LYS A 179 -16.75 5.84 15.58
CA LYS A 179 -15.49 6.56 15.35
C LYS A 179 -15.19 6.79 13.86
N MET A 180 -15.51 5.82 12.98
CA MET A 180 -15.39 6.03 11.53
C MET A 180 -16.26 7.19 11.05
N GLN A 181 -17.49 7.33 11.58
CA GLN A 181 -18.36 8.46 11.29
C GLN A 181 -17.79 9.79 11.78
N GLY A 182 -17.06 9.80 12.89
CA GLY A 182 -16.37 10.98 13.40
C GLY A 182 -15.34 11.60 12.45
N ALA A 183 -14.90 10.89 11.39
CA ALA A 183 -14.05 11.45 10.36
C ALA A 183 -14.79 12.27 9.30
N TYR A 184 -16.11 12.10 9.17
CA TYR A 184 -16.89 12.85 8.20
C TYR A 184 -17.03 14.32 8.64
N GLY A 185 -16.67 15.23 7.75
CA GLY A 185 -16.92 16.68 7.85
C GLY A 185 -17.83 17.11 6.72
N GLU A 186 -18.07 18.41 6.62
CA GLU A 186 -18.99 19.00 5.66
C GLU A 186 -18.77 18.52 4.22
N ASN A 187 -17.50 18.48 3.78
CA ASN A 187 -17.12 18.11 2.40
C ASN A 187 -16.55 16.69 2.31
N THR A 188 -16.55 15.92 3.39
CA THR A 188 -15.97 14.57 3.38
C THR A 188 -16.93 13.57 2.76
N GLU A 189 -16.48 12.92 1.69
CA GLU A 189 -17.23 11.85 1.01
C GLU A 189 -16.56 10.48 1.19
N ILE A 190 -15.25 10.46 1.53
CA ILE A 190 -14.43 9.26 1.65
C ILE A 190 -13.65 9.31 2.95
N VAL A 191 -13.63 8.19 3.69
CA VAL A 191 -12.80 8.00 4.88
C VAL A 191 -11.94 6.75 4.70
N LEU A 192 -10.63 6.94 4.73
CA LEU A 192 -9.65 5.85 4.66
C LEU A 192 -9.34 5.35 6.07
N GLY A 193 -9.55 4.06 6.31
CA GLY A 193 -9.21 3.38 7.55
C GLY A 193 -7.99 2.48 7.41
N TYR A 194 -7.57 1.86 8.51
CA TYR A 194 -6.47 0.90 8.57
C TYR A 194 -6.98 -0.52 8.82
N GLY A 195 -6.51 -1.49 8.01
CA GLY A 195 -6.81 -2.91 8.17
C GLY A 195 -5.53 -3.70 8.43
N PRO A 196 -5.03 -3.76 9.68
CA PRO A 196 -3.84 -4.54 10.03
C PRO A 196 -4.09 -6.05 10.02
N TYR A 197 -3.01 -6.81 10.03
CA TYR A 197 -3.05 -8.23 10.30
C TYR A 197 -2.76 -8.54 11.77
N ASN A 198 -3.35 -9.63 12.27
CA ASN A 198 -3.10 -10.14 13.60
C ASN A 198 -1.61 -10.46 13.81
N LYS A 199 -1.09 -10.13 15.00
CA LYS A 199 0.28 -10.44 15.39
C LYS A 199 0.42 -11.92 15.65
N ARG A 200 1.26 -12.59 14.88
CA ARG A 200 1.59 -14.01 15.01
C ARG A 200 3.10 -14.19 15.03
N PRO A 201 3.63 -15.22 15.68
CA PRO A 201 5.04 -15.53 15.62
C PRO A 201 5.49 -15.90 14.21
N GLY A 202 6.78 -15.70 13.91
CA GLY A 202 7.38 -16.03 12.63
C GLY A 202 7.70 -14.84 11.74
N ILE A 203 8.69 -15.03 10.87
CA ILE A 203 9.22 -13.98 10.02
C ILE A 203 8.24 -13.56 8.93
N LEU A 204 7.49 -14.52 8.36
CA LEU A 204 6.50 -14.23 7.32
C LEU A 204 5.42 -13.27 7.83
N ASN A 205 4.92 -13.46 9.04
CA ASN A 205 3.94 -12.55 9.63
C ASN A 205 4.51 -11.13 9.82
N LYS A 206 5.77 -11.01 10.29
CA LYS A 206 6.43 -9.70 10.41
C LYS A 206 6.58 -9.01 9.05
N LEU A 207 6.93 -9.75 8.00
CA LEU A 207 7.10 -9.21 6.65
C LEU A 207 5.77 -8.78 6.04
N ILE A 208 4.70 -9.58 6.20
CA ILE A 208 3.34 -9.22 5.74
C ILE A 208 2.85 -7.97 6.47
N ARG A 209 3.03 -7.90 7.79
CA ARG A 209 2.63 -6.73 8.59
C ARG A 209 3.45 -5.49 8.24
N PHE A 210 4.76 -5.65 8.03
CA PHE A 210 5.60 -4.53 7.61
C PHE A 210 5.21 -3.97 6.25
N GLU A 211 4.94 -4.84 5.28
CA GLU A 211 4.46 -4.42 3.95
C GLU A 211 3.10 -3.72 4.06
N THR A 212 2.18 -4.24 4.88
CA THR A 212 0.89 -3.61 5.14
C THR A 212 1.03 -2.25 5.84
N PHE A 213 1.91 -2.16 6.84
CA PHE A 213 2.27 -0.91 7.49
C PHE A 213 2.84 0.10 6.49
N HIS A 214 3.78 -0.32 5.63
CA HIS A 214 4.42 0.54 4.65
C HIS A 214 3.43 1.05 3.59
N THR A 215 2.51 0.19 3.14
CA THR A 215 1.40 0.58 2.27
C THR A 215 0.48 1.60 2.96
N ALA A 216 0.14 1.39 4.24
CA ALA A 216 -0.66 2.33 5.02
C ALA A 216 0.07 3.67 5.23
N LEU A 217 1.36 3.63 5.54
CA LEU A 217 2.19 4.82 5.63
C LEU A 217 2.11 5.64 4.34
N GLN A 218 2.16 4.98 3.18
CA GLN A 218 2.04 5.65 1.88
C GLN A 218 0.66 6.27 1.69
N TYR A 219 -0.43 5.48 1.69
CA TYR A 219 -1.73 6.04 1.31
C TYR A 219 -2.26 7.08 2.31
N PHE A 220 -2.02 6.93 3.59
CA PHE A 220 -2.38 7.95 4.56
C PHE A 220 -1.56 9.23 4.38
N SER A 221 -0.25 9.10 4.19
CA SER A 221 0.63 10.26 4.00
C SER A 221 0.31 11.04 2.73
N TYR A 222 0.01 10.32 1.64
CA TYR A 222 -0.42 10.95 0.39
C TYR A 222 -1.77 11.64 0.54
N SER A 223 -2.72 11.01 1.25
CA SER A 223 -4.00 11.65 1.56
C SER A 223 -3.81 12.94 2.35
N LEU A 224 -2.95 12.93 3.39
CA LEU A 224 -2.59 14.10 4.18
C LEU A 224 -1.80 15.16 3.40
N ALA A 225 -1.15 14.78 2.30
CA ALA A 225 -0.52 15.70 1.36
C ALA A 225 -1.51 16.26 0.31
N GLY A 226 -2.81 15.93 0.40
CA GLY A 226 -3.83 16.34 -0.57
C GLY A 226 -3.85 15.52 -1.87
N MET A 227 -3.18 14.37 -1.90
CA MET A 227 -3.05 13.49 -3.05
C MET A 227 -3.51 12.05 -2.72
N PRO A 228 -4.76 11.83 -2.27
CA PRO A 228 -5.24 10.48 -1.98
C PRO A 228 -5.22 9.63 -3.26
N TYR A 229 -4.70 8.41 -3.18
CA TYR A 229 -4.54 7.57 -4.37
C TYR A 229 -5.13 6.17 -4.23
N MET A 230 -5.36 5.68 -3.02
CA MET A 230 -5.98 4.37 -2.77
C MET A 230 -6.63 4.33 -1.40
N GLY A 231 -7.50 3.35 -1.21
CA GLY A 231 -7.98 2.85 0.07
C GLY A 231 -7.84 1.35 0.13
N VAL A 232 -8.15 0.73 1.26
CA VAL A 232 -8.15 -0.72 1.44
C VAL A 232 -9.56 -1.19 1.79
N GLY A 233 -10.12 -2.11 1.00
CA GLY A 233 -11.50 -2.62 1.14
C GLY A 233 -11.80 -3.23 2.50
N ARG A 234 -10.76 -3.61 3.25
CA ARG A 234 -10.89 -4.11 4.63
C ARG A 234 -11.39 -3.05 5.62
N ASN A 235 -11.17 -1.75 5.34
CA ASN A 235 -11.61 -0.66 6.22
C ASN A 235 -11.73 0.65 5.42
N LEU A 236 -12.82 0.79 4.70
CA LEU A 236 -13.05 1.91 3.78
C LEU A 236 -14.48 2.40 3.91
N SER A 237 -14.67 3.70 4.07
CA SER A 237 -16.00 4.30 4.09
C SER A 237 -16.12 5.33 3.00
N TYR A 238 -17.30 5.40 2.36
CA TYR A 238 -17.61 6.46 1.41
C TYR A 238 -19.13 6.67 1.25
N LYS A 239 -19.52 7.82 0.73
CA LYS A 239 -20.90 8.13 0.41
C LYS A 239 -21.36 7.34 -0.81
N LYS A 240 -22.58 6.75 -0.75
CA LYS A 240 -23.20 5.99 -1.85
C LYS A 240 -23.30 6.82 -3.13
N GLU A 241 -23.57 8.10 -2.98
CA GLU A 241 -23.69 9.04 -4.08
C GLU A 241 -22.41 9.10 -4.94
N ILE A 242 -21.20 9.10 -4.35
CA ILE A 242 -19.95 9.16 -5.11
C ILE A 242 -19.76 7.89 -5.98
N PHE A 243 -20.24 6.73 -5.49
CA PHE A 243 -20.25 5.50 -6.26
C PHE A 243 -21.21 5.60 -7.45
N LEU A 244 -22.41 6.10 -7.23
CA LEU A 244 -23.43 6.23 -8.26
C LEU A 244 -23.05 7.28 -9.32
N LYS A 245 -22.52 8.45 -8.92
CA LYS A 245 -22.02 9.50 -9.81
C LYS A 245 -20.88 8.99 -10.71
N ASN A 246 -20.01 8.15 -10.20
CA ASN A 246 -18.92 7.51 -10.97
C ASN A 246 -19.39 6.34 -11.83
N LYS A 247 -20.72 6.07 -11.92
CA LYS A 247 -21.30 4.90 -12.61
C LYS A 247 -20.74 3.56 -12.08
N GLY A 248 -20.47 3.52 -10.76
CA GLY A 248 -19.90 2.35 -10.09
C GLY A 248 -18.50 2.01 -10.59
N PHE A 249 -18.29 0.74 -10.89
CA PHE A 249 -17.01 0.23 -11.40
C PHE A 249 -16.93 0.14 -12.92
N SER A 250 -17.83 0.82 -13.68
CA SER A 250 -17.95 0.64 -15.13
C SER A 250 -16.64 0.88 -15.89
N SER A 251 -15.83 1.86 -15.48
CA SER A 251 -14.55 2.19 -16.10
C SER A 251 -13.43 1.15 -15.84
N ILE A 252 -13.61 0.28 -14.85
CA ILE A 252 -12.63 -0.71 -14.41
C ILE A 252 -13.18 -2.15 -14.39
N ASN A 253 -14.28 -2.40 -15.08
CA ASN A 253 -14.93 -3.73 -15.13
C ASN A 253 -14.03 -4.83 -15.67
N GLN A 254 -13.16 -4.48 -16.61
CA GLN A 254 -12.22 -5.41 -17.26
C GLN A 254 -11.05 -5.83 -16.36
N ILE A 255 -10.83 -5.11 -15.26
CA ILE A 255 -9.71 -5.34 -14.34
C ILE A 255 -10.22 -6.23 -13.19
N PRO A 256 -9.64 -7.39 -12.92
CA PRO A 256 -10.17 -8.33 -11.90
C PRO A 256 -10.15 -7.81 -10.45
N SER A 257 -9.23 -6.87 -10.14
CA SER A 257 -9.10 -6.19 -8.83
C SER A 257 -9.38 -4.70 -8.99
N GLY A 258 -9.26 -3.90 -7.93
CA GLY A 258 -9.39 -2.44 -8.02
C GLY A 258 -10.74 -1.91 -7.55
N ASP A 259 -11.51 -2.71 -6.84
CA ASP A 259 -12.76 -2.30 -6.21
C ASP A 259 -12.55 -1.28 -5.08
N ASP A 260 -11.39 -1.26 -4.50
CA ASP A 260 -10.96 -0.31 -3.47
C ASP A 260 -9.95 0.72 -3.99
N ASP A 261 -8.76 0.27 -4.41
CA ASP A 261 -7.65 1.15 -4.79
C ASP A 261 -7.94 1.95 -6.07
N LEU A 262 -8.38 1.31 -7.16
CA LEU A 262 -8.66 2.00 -8.42
C LEU A 262 -9.91 2.88 -8.32
N PHE A 263 -10.94 2.43 -7.62
CA PHE A 263 -12.13 3.25 -7.39
C PHE A 263 -11.76 4.53 -6.65
N ILE A 264 -11.03 4.41 -5.52
CA ILE A 264 -10.57 5.58 -4.77
C ILE A 264 -9.62 6.44 -5.60
N ASN A 265 -8.74 5.84 -6.41
CA ASN A 265 -7.87 6.60 -7.31
C ASN A 265 -8.65 7.50 -8.26
N GLN A 266 -9.83 7.06 -8.72
CA GLN A 266 -10.67 7.82 -9.65
C GLN A 266 -11.46 8.95 -8.98
N VAL A 267 -11.96 8.74 -7.75
CA VAL A 267 -12.95 9.63 -7.14
C VAL A 267 -12.40 10.50 -6.01
N ALA A 268 -11.27 10.09 -5.41
CA ALA A 268 -10.69 10.81 -4.28
C ALA A 268 -9.93 12.07 -4.69
N ASN A 269 -10.00 13.09 -3.82
CA ASN A 269 -9.25 14.34 -3.95
C ASN A 269 -9.00 14.96 -2.57
N ALA A 270 -8.22 16.06 -2.53
CA ALA A 270 -7.83 16.75 -1.29
C ALA A 270 -9.00 17.27 -0.44
N LYS A 271 -10.16 17.52 -1.05
CA LYS A 271 -11.31 18.15 -0.38
C LYS A 271 -12.28 17.11 0.16
N ASN A 272 -12.44 15.97 -0.53
CA ASN A 272 -13.47 14.99 -0.20
C ASN A 272 -12.95 13.78 0.60
N THR A 273 -11.65 13.70 0.89
CA THR A 273 -11.04 12.50 1.51
C THR A 273 -10.44 12.84 2.88
N ALA A 274 -10.86 12.07 3.89
CA ALA A 274 -10.31 12.11 5.24
C ALA A 274 -9.63 10.76 5.59
N ILE A 275 -8.84 10.76 6.66
CA ILE A 275 -8.27 9.53 7.24
C ILE A 275 -8.78 9.30 8.65
N MET A 276 -8.89 8.04 9.05
CA MET A 276 -9.18 7.62 10.41
C MET A 276 -8.12 6.62 10.88
N ILE A 277 -7.38 6.98 11.94
CA ILE A 277 -6.27 6.17 12.49
C ILE A 277 -6.43 5.92 13.99
N ASP A 278 -7.62 6.12 14.55
CA ASP A 278 -7.91 5.70 15.92
C ASP A 278 -7.83 4.16 15.99
N PRO A 279 -7.09 3.58 16.94
CA PRO A 279 -6.95 2.12 17.04
C PRO A 279 -8.27 1.35 17.18
N ASP A 280 -9.31 1.94 17.78
CA ASP A 280 -10.63 1.32 17.91
C ASP A 280 -11.36 1.20 16.57
N THR A 281 -10.87 1.90 15.54
CA THR A 281 -11.43 1.81 14.17
C THR A 281 -10.71 0.78 13.29
N PHE A 282 -9.70 0.09 13.77
CA PHE A 282 -8.97 -0.88 12.95
C PHE A 282 -9.81 -2.13 12.71
N THR A 283 -9.60 -2.78 11.57
CA THR A 283 -10.22 -4.07 11.25
C THR A 283 -9.12 -5.10 11.06
N TYR A 284 -9.07 -6.08 11.97
CA TYR A 284 -8.03 -7.10 11.98
C TYR A 284 -8.41 -8.31 11.14
N SER A 285 -7.44 -8.84 10.38
CA SER A 285 -7.57 -10.10 9.66
C SER A 285 -6.37 -11.02 9.88
N GLU A 286 -6.48 -12.29 9.50
CA GLU A 286 -5.38 -13.24 9.59
C GLU A 286 -4.45 -13.13 8.38
N ALA A 287 -3.15 -13.06 8.62
CA ALA A 287 -2.16 -13.05 7.56
C ALA A 287 -2.05 -14.43 6.90
N ARG A 288 -1.67 -14.49 5.63
CA ARG A 288 -1.40 -15.74 4.91
C ARG A 288 -0.30 -16.53 5.63
N LYS A 289 -0.48 -17.84 5.72
CA LYS A 289 0.44 -18.75 6.43
C LYS A 289 1.60 -19.23 5.57
N LYS A 290 1.45 -19.15 4.23
CA LYS A 290 2.45 -19.62 3.27
C LYS A 290 2.95 -18.49 2.37
N TRP A 291 4.24 -18.52 2.04
CA TRP A 291 4.87 -17.57 1.13
C TRP A 291 4.20 -17.54 -0.24
N SER A 292 3.87 -18.71 -0.79
CA SER A 292 3.24 -18.82 -2.11
C SER A 292 1.87 -18.13 -2.16
N GLU A 293 1.05 -18.29 -1.13
CA GLU A 293 -0.26 -17.66 -1.02
C GLU A 293 -0.13 -16.13 -0.92
N TRP A 294 0.82 -15.66 -0.10
CA TRP A 294 1.09 -14.23 0.04
C TRP A 294 1.58 -13.62 -1.28
N MET A 295 2.52 -14.27 -1.97
CA MET A 295 3.02 -13.79 -3.27
C MET A 295 1.92 -13.72 -4.33
N VAL A 296 1.03 -14.72 -4.40
CA VAL A 296 -0.13 -14.71 -5.31
C VAL A 296 -1.04 -13.51 -5.02
N GLN A 297 -1.31 -13.25 -3.73
CA GLN A 297 -2.10 -12.09 -3.31
C GLN A 297 -1.43 -10.77 -3.76
N LYS A 298 -0.11 -10.65 -3.57
CA LYS A 298 0.63 -9.42 -3.93
C LYS A 298 0.74 -9.22 -5.43
N TYR A 299 0.96 -10.28 -6.20
CA TYR A 299 0.92 -10.19 -7.67
C TYR A 299 -0.41 -9.63 -8.18
N ARG A 300 -1.52 -10.04 -7.57
CA ARG A 300 -2.84 -9.50 -7.92
C ARG A 300 -2.94 -8.00 -7.61
N HIS A 301 -2.47 -7.54 -6.44
CA HIS A 301 -2.52 -6.12 -6.05
C HIS A 301 -1.63 -5.25 -6.94
N TYR A 302 -0.42 -5.72 -7.29
CA TYR A 302 0.50 -4.93 -8.14
C TYR A 302 -0.02 -4.72 -9.57
N THR A 303 -0.88 -5.59 -10.08
CA THR A 303 -1.44 -5.43 -11.44
C THR A 303 -2.36 -4.21 -11.58
N THR A 304 -2.88 -3.64 -10.50
CA THR A 304 -3.74 -2.46 -10.52
C THR A 304 -2.96 -1.16 -10.62
N SER A 305 -1.73 -1.10 -10.10
CA SER A 305 -0.94 0.14 -10.03
C SER A 305 -0.69 0.83 -11.38
N ARG A 306 -0.64 0.05 -12.48
CA ARG A 306 -0.49 0.58 -13.85
C ARG A 306 -1.69 1.40 -14.34
N PHE A 307 -2.83 1.33 -13.65
CA PHE A 307 -4.05 2.06 -13.99
C PHE A 307 -4.27 3.28 -13.08
N TYR A 308 -3.36 3.57 -12.16
CA TYR A 308 -3.42 4.79 -11.35
C TYR A 308 -3.24 6.04 -12.21
N ARG A 309 -3.63 7.19 -11.69
CA ARG A 309 -3.36 8.49 -12.35
C ARG A 309 -1.84 8.66 -12.57
N PRO A 310 -1.41 9.27 -13.71
CA PRO A 310 0.01 9.37 -14.06
C PRO A 310 0.89 9.97 -12.95
N LEU A 311 0.40 10.99 -12.23
CA LEU A 311 1.14 11.59 -11.12
C LEU A 311 1.38 10.58 -9.98
N HIS A 312 0.38 9.77 -9.65
CA HIS A 312 0.54 8.73 -8.62
C HIS A 312 1.50 7.63 -9.06
N GLN A 313 1.43 7.21 -10.35
CA GLN A 313 2.40 6.26 -10.90
C GLN A 313 3.82 6.80 -10.83
N PHE A 314 4.02 8.07 -11.22
CA PHE A 314 5.33 8.72 -11.19
C PHE A 314 5.88 8.79 -9.76
N LEU A 315 5.11 9.31 -8.81
CA LEU A 315 5.57 9.47 -7.43
C LEU A 315 5.83 8.12 -6.75
N LEU A 316 4.92 7.15 -6.87
CA LEU A 316 5.11 5.81 -6.29
C LEU A 316 6.27 5.07 -6.97
N GLY A 317 6.40 5.20 -8.30
CA GLY A 317 7.50 4.64 -9.07
C GLY A 317 8.85 5.24 -8.67
N LEU A 318 8.94 6.56 -8.55
CA LEU A 318 10.16 7.26 -8.15
C LEU A 318 10.63 6.80 -6.75
N TYR A 319 9.70 6.70 -5.79
CA TYR A 319 10.02 6.16 -4.47
C TYR A 319 10.55 4.72 -4.54
N SER A 320 9.84 3.85 -5.26
CA SER A 320 10.21 2.44 -5.38
C SER A 320 11.54 2.23 -6.09
N ILE A 321 11.80 2.95 -7.17
CA ILE A 321 13.06 2.89 -7.94
C ILE A 321 14.22 3.40 -7.06
N THR A 322 14.04 4.52 -6.37
CA THR A 322 15.11 5.05 -5.52
C THR A 322 15.39 4.16 -4.32
N LEU A 323 14.37 3.52 -3.73
CA LEU A 323 14.55 2.54 -2.66
C LEU A 323 15.27 1.28 -3.18
N PHE A 324 14.95 0.82 -4.39
CA PHE A 324 15.59 -0.32 -5.02
C PHE A 324 17.09 -0.10 -5.25
N PHE A 325 17.49 1.07 -5.73
CA PHE A 325 18.89 1.39 -5.99
C PHE A 325 19.66 1.85 -4.76
N TYR A 326 18.98 2.17 -3.66
CA TYR A 326 19.60 2.78 -2.47
C TYR A 326 20.73 1.94 -1.88
N TYR A 327 20.47 0.67 -1.55
CA TYR A 327 21.46 -0.20 -0.93
C TYR A 327 22.58 -0.64 -1.88
N PRO A 328 22.31 -1.01 -3.14
CA PRO A 328 23.37 -1.23 -4.13
C PRO A 328 24.30 -0.02 -4.30
N LEU A 329 23.76 1.19 -4.43
CA LEU A 329 24.57 2.39 -4.59
C LEU A 329 25.34 2.75 -3.31
N LEU A 330 24.79 2.50 -2.12
CA LEU A 330 25.50 2.65 -0.85
C LEU A 330 26.76 1.77 -0.84
N ILE A 331 26.63 0.49 -1.18
CA ILE A 331 27.75 -0.46 -1.20
C ILE A 331 28.79 -0.03 -2.24
N LEU A 332 28.34 0.27 -3.48
CA LEU A 332 29.24 0.69 -4.55
C LEU A 332 29.96 2.00 -4.23
N SER A 333 29.28 2.97 -3.65
CA SER A 333 29.90 4.23 -3.21
C SER A 333 30.91 4.04 -2.08
N ALA A 334 30.62 3.14 -1.14
CA ALA A 334 31.55 2.83 -0.06
C ALA A 334 32.82 2.12 -0.57
N VAL A 335 32.71 1.25 -1.58
CA VAL A 335 33.84 0.48 -2.15
C VAL A 335 34.66 1.34 -3.13
N PHE A 336 34.00 2.08 -4.04
CA PHE A 336 34.68 2.74 -5.16
C PHE A 336 34.97 4.24 -4.94
N PHE A 337 34.41 4.86 -3.89
CA PHE A 337 34.65 6.28 -3.58
C PHE A 337 35.23 6.47 -2.18
N ASN A 338 34.36 6.53 -1.16
CA ASN A 338 34.77 6.73 0.24
C ASN A 338 33.69 6.18 1.19
N TRP A 339 34.05 5.16 1.96
CA TRP A 339 33.12 4.50 2.88
C TRP A 339 32.63 5.43 4.02
N GLN A 340 33.48 6.35 4.52
CA GLN A 340 33.12 7.24 5.63
C GLN A 340 32.06 8.25 5.18
N ILE A 341 32.23 8.80 3.98
CA ILE A 341 31.27 9.73 3.40
C ILE A 341 29.97 9.00 3.04
N ALA A 342 30.04 7.83 2.41
CA ALA A 342 28.88 7.03 2.07
C ALA A 342 28.07 6.64 3.34
N LEU A 343 28.77 6.26 4.41
CA LEU A 343 28.14 5.93 5.70
C LEU A 343 27.51 7.17 6.36
N SER A 344 28.11 8.35 6.21
CA SER A 344 27.52 9.62 6.72
C SER A 344 26.22 9.96 6.02
N VAL A 345 26.16 9.84 4.69
CA VAL A 345 24.92 10.03 3.92
C VAL A 345 23.85 8.98 4.31
N PHE A 346 24.26 7.73 4.47
CA PHE A 346 23.38 6.68 4.98
C PHE A 346 22.82 7.02 6.36
N ALA A 347 23.67 7.47 7.30
CA ALA A 347 23.26 7.80 8.66
C ALA A 347 22.19 8.89 8.70
N VAL A 348 22.29 9.91 7.86
CA VAL A 348 21.27 10.97 7.76
C VAL A 348 19.92 10.40 7.38
N ARG A 349 19.83 9.61 6.29
CA ARG A 349 18.56 8.96 5.89
C ARG A 349 18.07 8.02 6.97
N PHE A 350 18.94 7.19 7.54
CA PHE A 350 18.61 6.22 8.58
C PHE A 350 17.97 6.88 9.81
N LEU A 351 18.53 7.96 10.31
CA LEU A 351 18.01 8.67 11.49
C LEU A 351 16.64 9.28 11.22
N ILE A 352 16.45 9.91 10.06
CA ILE A 352 15.17 10.48 9.65
C ILE A 352 14.11 9.36 9.53
N GLN A 353 14.45 8.28 8.84
CA GLN A 353 13.57 7.11 8.70
C GLN A 353 13.23 6.48 10.05
N ALA A 354 14.20 6.30 10.93
CA ALA A 354 14.00 5.72 12.26
C ALA A 354 12.96 6.51 13.07
N VAL A 355 13.06 7.84 13.08
CA VAL A 355 12.09 8.71 13.77
C VAL A 355 10.70 8.62 13.14
N VAL A 356 10.61 8.70 11.82
CA VAL A 356 9.33 8.63 11.09
C VAL A 356 8.65 7.27 11.31
N TYR A 357 9.40 6.18 11.17
CA TYR A 357 8.88 4.82 11.37
C TYR A 357 8.47 4.58 12.82
N TYR A 358 9.28 5.00 13.79
CA TYR A 358 8.93 4.92 15.21
C TYR A 358 7.55 5.50 15.48
N ARG A 359 7.34 6.75 15.07
CA ARG A 359 6.07 7.45 15.30
C ARG A 359 4.90 6.86 14.53
N ALA A 360 5.10 6.51 13.26
CA ALA A 360 4.04 5.93 12.43
C ALA A 360 3.65 4.51 12.92
N MET A 361 4.64 3.66 13.25
CA MET A 361 4.38 2.32 13.79
C MET A 361 3.65 2.36 15.13
N HIS A 362 3.96 3.31 16.03
CA HIS A 362 3.21 3.48 17.27
C HIS A 362 1.75 3.86 17.02
N LYS A 363 1.49 4.76 16.05
CA LYS A 363 0.12 5.15 15.69
C LYS A 363 -0.69 3.99 15.11
N LEU A 364 -0.07 3.18 14.27
CA LEU A 364 -0.71 2.05 13.61
C LEU A 364 -0.62 0.74 14.42
N LYS A 365 -0.18 0.79 15.71
CA LYS A 365 -0.06 -0.38 16.60
C LYS A 365 0.89 -1.46 16.10
N GLU A 366 1.91 -1.07 15.32
CA GLU A 366 2.95 -1.94 14.75
C GLU A 366 4.34 -1.70 15.38
N ALA A 367 4.40 -1.11 16.58
CA ALA A 367 5.64 -0.71 17.27
C ALA A 367 6.64 -1.86 17.50
N ASP A 368 6.16 -3.11 17.61
CA ASP A 368 7.01 -4.30 17.71
C ASP A 368 7.85 -4.60 16.46
N LEU A 369 7.53 -3.98 15.32
CA LEU A 369 8.32 -4.06 14.09
C LEU A 369 9.49 -3.05 14.08
N TRP A 370 9.46 -2.01 14.91
CA TRP A 370 10.45 -0.95 14.88
C TRP A 370 11.90 -1.44 15.11
N PRO A 371 12.20 -2.36 16.05
CA PRO A 371 13.56 -2.85 16.21
C PRO A 371 14.12 -3.59 14.96
N TRP A 372 13.21 -4.05 14.10
CA TRP A 372 13.53 -4.81 12.89
C TRP A 372 13.50 -3.96 11.63
N PHE A 373 13.17 -2.65 11.73
CA PHE A 373 12.84 -1.84 10.55
C PHE A 373 13.96 -1.79 9.52
N LEU A 374 15.22 -1.76 9.93
CA LEU A 374 16.35 -1.74 9.00
C LEU A 374 16.43 -3.03 8.16
N LEU A 375 16.28 -4.18 8.81
CA LEU A 375 16.27 -5.48 8.11
C LEU A 375 15.05 -5.60 7.20
N LEU A 376 13.90 -5.10 7.65
CA LEU A 376 12.65 -5.10 6.89
C LEU A 376 12.71 -4.12 5.70
N ASP A 377 13.39 -2.98 5.86
CA ASP A 377 13.64 -2.03 4.77
C ASP A 377 14.59 -2.62 3.71
N CYS A 378 15.68 -3.26 4.14
CA CYS A 378 16.55 -4.02 3.23
C CYS A 378 15.80 -5.15 2.51
N TRP A 379 14.90 -5.85 3.22
CA TRP A 379 14.05 -6.87 2.63
C TRP A 379 13.17 -6.32 1.50
N THR A 380 12.73 -5.07 1.56
CA THR A 380 11.89 -4.45 0.54
C THR A 380 12.55 -4.46 -0.84
N LEU A 381 13.90 -4.42 -0.91
CA LEU A 381 14.64 -4.59 -2.17
C LEU A 381 14.33 -5.96 -2.82
N PHE A 382 14.42 -7.04 -2.04
CA PHE A 382 14.11 -8.38 -2.53
C PHE A 382 12.64 -8.53 -2.87
N TYR A 383 11.76 -7.97 -2.03
CA TYR A 383 10.34 -7.94 -2.27
C TYR A 383 9.99 -7.28 -3.62
N TYR A 384 10.61 -6.15 -3.97
CA TYR A 384 10.41 -5.50 -5.26
C TYR A 384 10.96 -6.33 -6.42
N LEU A 385 12.11 -6.99 -6.28
CA LEU A 385 12.62 -7.91 -7.32
C LEU A 385 11.59 -8.97 -7.70
N PHE A 386 10.87 -9.51 -6.73
CA PHE A 386 9.86 -10.55 -6.97
C PHE A 386 8.52 -10.01 -7.42
N THR A 387 8.12 -8.81 -6.98
CA THR A 387 6.76 -8.30 -7.20
C THR A 387 6.64 -7.32 -8.36
N LEU A 388 7.64 -6.48 -8.65
CA LEU A 388 7.59 -5.53 -9.75
C LEU A 388 7.31 -6.17 -11.13
N PRO A 389 7.82 -7.36 -11.48
CA PRO A 389 7.47 -8.00 -12.73
C PRO A 389 5.97 -8.29 -12.90
N ALA A 390 5.20 -8.29 -11.80
CA ALA A 390 3.75 -8.46 -11.87
C ALA A 390 3.03 -7.29 -12.55
N ILE A 391 3.61 -6.08 -12.54
CA ILE A 391 3.03 -4.90 -13.18
C ILE A 391 2.80 -5.12 -14.68
N TRP A 392 3.70 -5.88 -15.33
CA TRP A 392 3.61 -6.17 -16.77
C TRP A 392 2.83 -7.44 -17.10
N LYS A 393 2.44 -8.24 -16.10
CA LYS A 393 1.65 -9.45 -16.32
C LYS A 393 0.16 -9.13 -16.44
N ALA A 394 -0.54 -9.91 -17.26
CA ALA A 394 -1.99 -9.82 -17.33
C ALA A 394 -2.61 -10.20 -15.98
N PRO A 395 -3.60 -9.46 -15.48
CA PRO A 395 -4.26 -9.78 -14.21
C PRO A 395 -4.95 -11.15 -14.31
N ARG A 396 -4.83 -11.95 -13.26
CA ARG A 396 -5.57 -13.23 -13.17
C ARG A 396 -7.06 -12.96 -12.98
N LYS A 397 -7.91 -13.69 -13.70
CA LYS A 397 -9.37 -13.49 -13.70
C LYS A 397 -10.10 -14.05 -12.47
N ASN A 398 -9.47 -14.90 -11.68
CA ASN A 398 -10.13 -15.57 -10.55
C ASN A 398 -10.00 -14.75 -9.27
N TRP A 399 -11.09 -14.68 -8.49
CA TRP A 399 -11.15 -14.01 -7.19
C TRP A 399 -10.34 -14.75 -6.10
N ASN A 400 -10.17 -16.06 -6.22
CA ASN A 400 -9.41 -16.91 -5.26
C ASN A 400 -7.92 -16.98 -5.59
#